data_f54f1c2de7d88b199d7e52d3552178be
#
_entry.id   f54f1c2de7d88b199d7e52d3552178be
#
_cell.length_a   1.000
_cell.length_b   1.000
_cell.length_c   1.000
_cell.angle_alpha   90.00
_cell.angle_beta   90.00
_cell.angle_gamma   90.00
#
_symmetry.space_group_name_H-M   'P 1'
#
loop_
_entity.id
_entity.type
_entity.pdbx_description
1 polymer ?
#
loop_
_entity_poly.entity_id
_entity_poly.type
_entity_poly.pdbx_seq_one_letter_code
_entity_poly.pdbx_strand_id
1 'polypeptide(L)'
;MYANCNIINPKNRHIFTFIMLHPMQCDSNYFNDFLEYFERINKAKYLYDSIKFIFPESPIMDIDYPKDKQYNVKSWYNYYTCYDNLNKIDKINVQDFERSSERIINIIYNEAFILNKFKSIYLFGVSQGGTLLFNILNKLPRPVGGIYCIKTIYMDKYIKLKNNKKTQLFIFCGARDTIYNYKFQKICYEKLKKRKYNINYTVINELDHYSVSNYEHKFIIHYFINNLYDNKL
;
A
#
# COMPACT_ATOMS: atom_id res chain seq x y z
N MET A 1 -2.15 12.66 -17.00
CA MET A 1 -2.62 11.32 -16.52
C MET A 1 -1.69 10.74 -15.46
N TYR A 2 -0.37 10.71 -15.66
CA TYR A 2 0.63 10.28 -14.65
C TYR A 2 1.40 11.46 -14.06
N ALA A 3 0.73 12.58 -13.81
CA ALA A 3 1.38 13.76 -13.21
C ALA A 3 2.01 13.38 -11.86
N ASN A 4 3.26 13.78 -11.66
CA ASN A 4 4.05 13.48 -10.47
C ASN A 4 4.13 11.96 -10.16
N CYS A 5 4.42 11.14 -11.17
CA CYS A 5 4.72 9.72 -11.00
C CYS A 5 6.08 9.39 -11.60
N ASN A 6 6.90 8.65 -10.88
CA ASN A 6 8.03 7.95 -11.46
C ASN A 6 7.53 6.62 -12.04
N ILE A 7 8.04 6.23 -13.22
CA ILE A 7 7.55 5.05 -13.93
C ILE A 7 8.74 4.23 -14.44
N ILE A 8 8.71 2.93 -14.16
CA ILE A 8 9.57 1.95 -14.78
C ILE A 8 8.71 1.12 -15.74
N ASN A 9 8.98 1.24 -17.03
CA ASN A 9 8.27 0.48 -18.03
C ASN A 9 8.77 -0.98 -18.08
N PRO A 10 7.91 -1.94 -18.42
CA PRO A 10 8.31 -3.33 -18.56
C PRO A 10 9.31 -3.50 -19.72
N LYS A 11 10.29 -4.37 -19.56
CA LYS A 11 11.25 -4.75 -20.61
C LYS A 11 10.65 -5.73 -21.62
N ASN A 12 9.66 -6.52 -21.16
CA ASN A 12 8.91 -7.49 -21.96
C ASN A 12 7.46 -7.01 -22.18
N ARG A 13 6.60 -7.92 -22.63
CA ARG A 13 5.16 -7.65 -22.75
C ARG A 13 4.60 -7.19 -21.40
N HIS A 14 3.89 -6.07 -21.37
CA HIS A 14 3.23 -5.54 -20.21
C HIS A 14 2.06 -6.49 -19.78
N ILE A 15 2.21 -7.17 -18.66
CA ILE A 15 1.24 -8.14 -18.13
C ILE A 15 0.60 -7.63 -16.84
N PHE A 16 1.39 -6.97 -15.99
CA PHE A 16 0.96 -6.47 -14.70
C PHE A 16 1.40 -5.02 -14.47
N THR A 17 0.61 -4.29 -13.69
CA THR A 17 1.02 -2.99 -13.17
C THR A 17 1.08 -3.04 -11.64
N PHE A 18 2.21 -2.57 -11.07
CA PHE A 18 2.37 -2.31 -9.65
C PHE A 18 2.30 -0.82 -9.39
N ILE A 19 1.36 -0.41 -8.54
CA ILE A 19 1.23 0.98 -8.08
C ILE A 19 1.66 1.00 -6.62
N MET A 20 2.74 1.73 -6.32
CA MET A 20 3.45 1.65 -5.04
C MET A 20 3.44 3.00 -4.33
N LEU A 21 2.82 3.07 -3.15
CA LEU A 21 2.61 4.29 -2.38
C LEU A 21 3.59 4.34 -1.21
N HIS A 22 4.50 5.31 -1.24
CA HIS A 22 5.54 5.52 -0.22
C HIS A 22 4.95 6.00 1.14
N PRO A 23 5.68 5.82 2.26
CA PRO A 23 5.28 6.39 3.55
C PRO A 23 5.39 7.92 3.56
N MET A 24 4.83 8.57 4.56
CA MET A 24 5.01 10.00 4.80
C MET A 24 6.51 10.34 4.92
N GLN A 25 6.92 11.54 4.50
CA GLN A 25 8.32 12.03 4.49
C GLN A 25 9.26 11.31 3.53
N CYS A 26 8.76 10.40 2.70
CA CYS A 26 9.53 9.67 1.70
C CYS A 26 9.08 10.03 0.29
N ASP A 27 9.72 9.42 -0.68
CA ASP A 27 9.39 9.48 -2.10
C ASP A 27 9.51 8.10 -2.76
N SER A 28 9.47 8.06 -4.09
CA SER A 28 9.59 6.82 -4.86
C SER A 28 10.88 6.04 -4.62
N ASN A 29 11.98 6.70 -4.21
CA ASN A 29 13.26 6.03 -3.92
C ASN A 29 13.15 5.06 -2.73
N TYR A 30 12.12 5.20 -1.89
CA TYR A 30 11.84 4.25 -0.82
C TYR A 30 11.77 2.79 -1.30
N PHE A 31 11.41 2.56 -2.56
CA PHE A 31 11.23 1.23 -3.13
C PHE A 31 12.45 0.69 -3.89
N ASN A 32 13.57 1.40 -3.93
CA ASN A 32 14.76 0.97 -4.69
C ASN A 32 15.27 -0.40 -4.24
N ASP A 33 15.43 -0.61 -2.93
CA ASP A 33 15.89 -1.90 -2.39
C ASP A 33 14.93 -3.05 -2.71
N PHE A 34 13.63 -2.79 -2.70
CA PHE A 34 12.62 -3.77 -3.11
C PHE A 34 12.78 -4.15 -4.58
N LEU A 35 12.97 -3.17 -5.46
CA LEU A 35 13.15 -3.41 -6.89
C LEU A 35 14.43 -4.20 -7.17
N GLU A 36 15.55 -3.80 -6.58
CA GLU A 36 16.82 -4.51 -6.70
C GLU A 36 16.71 -5.95 -6.20
N TYR A 37 16.08 -6.15 -5.05
CA TYR A 37 15.87 -7.48 -4.51
C TYR A 37 15.00 -8.34 -5.44
N PHE A 38 13.91 -7.80 -5.99
CA PHE A 38 13.02 -8.52 -6.90
C PHE A 38 13.73 -8.87 -8.21
N GLU A 39 14.48 -7.93 -8.79
CA GLU A 39 15.20 -8.14 -10.05
C GLU A 39 16.27 -9.24 -9.94
N ARG A 40 16.90 -9.40 -8.76
CA ARG A 40 17.90 -10.44 -8.49
C ARG A 40 17.33 -11.85 -8.37
N ILE A 41 16.03 -12.02 -8.27
CA ILE A 41 15.41 -13.35 -8.18
C ILE A 41 15.31 -13.97 -9.57
N ASN A 42 16.27 -14.79 -9.95
CA ASN A 42 16.36 -15.41 -11.28
C ASN A 42 15.07 -16.08 -11.74
N LYS A 43 14.40 -16.83 -10.85
CA LYS A 43 13.12 -17.51 -11.13
C LYS A 43 11.97 -16.54 -11.42
N ALA A 44 12.06 -15.29 -10.99
CA ALA A 44 11.06 -14.26 -11.17
C ALA A 44 11.46 -13.20 -12.22
N LYS A 45 12.60 -13.34 -12.87
CA LYS A 45 13.14 -12.34 -13.81
C LYS A 45 12.17 -12.02 -14.95
N TYR A 46 11.60 -13.03 -15.60
CA TYR A 46 10.63 -12.82 -16.67
C TYR A 46 9.38 -12.07 -16.14
N LEU A 47 8.95 -12.41 -14.94
CA LEU A 47 7.81 -11.75 -14.30
C LEU A 47 8.13 -10.29 -14.00
N TYR A 48 9.29 -10.01 -13.39
CA TYR A 48 9.78 -8.64 -13.13
C TYR A 48 9.81 -7.80 -14.40
N ASP A 49 10.40 -8.33 -15.46
CA ASP A 49 10.53 -7.66 -16.75
C ASP A 49 9.18 -7.46 -17.48
N SER A 50 8.10 -8.08 -17.00
CA SER A 50 6.74 -7.95 -17.55
C SER A 50 5.84 -7.04 -16.69
N ILE A 51 6.39 -6.42 -15.64
CA ILE A 51 5.68 -5.50 -14.75
C ILE A 51 6.00 -4.05 -15.12
N LYS A 52 4.96 -3.24 -15.22
CA LYS A 52 5.07 -1.78 -15.16
C LYS A 52 4.98 -1.34 -13.71
N PHE A 53 6.00 -0.65 -13.21
CA PHE A 53 5.99 -0.08 -11.88
C PHE A 53 5.64 1.41 -11.98
N ILE A 54 4.70 1.85 -11.16
CA ILE A 54 4.27 3.25 -11.05
C ILE A 54 4.41 3.67 -9.59
N PHE A 55 5.16 4.73 -9.37
CA PHE A 55 5.42 5.32 -8.06
C PHE A 55 4.85 6.73 -8.04
N PRO A 56 3.58 6.91 -7.66
CA PRO A 56 3.02 8.24 -7.49
C PRO A 56 3.71 8.96 -6.33
N GLU A 57 4.08 10.22 -6.53
CA GLU A 57 4.59 11.08 -5.47
C GLU A 57 3.42 11.72 -4.71
N SER A 58 3.47 11.72 -3.39
CA SER A 58 2.47 12.43 -2.59
C SER A 58 2.60 13.96 -2.77
N PRO A 59 1.55 14.72 -2.46
CA PRO A 59 1.67 16.18 -2.36
C PRO A 59 2.70 16.60 -1.32
N ILE A 60 3.22 17.82 -1.47
CA ILE A 60 3.97 18.52 -0.41
C ILE A 60 2.97 19.36 0.38
N MET A 61 2.95 19.21 1.69
CA MET A 61 2.03 19.93 2.58
C MET A 61 2.61 20.12 3.97
N ASP A 62 2.02 21.01 4.73
CA ASP A 62 2.31 21.15 6.16
C ASP A 62 1.49 20.11 6.95
N ILE A 63 2.12 19.55 7.98
CA ILE A 63 1.50 18.55 8.88
C ILE A 63 1.26 19.18 10.24
N ASP A 64 0.01 19.19 10.69
CA ASP A 64 -0.44 19.86 11.91
C ASP A 64 -0.40 18.95 13.15
N TYR A 65 0.70 18.20 13.35
CA TYR A 65 0.89 17.50 14.61
C TYR A 65 0.93 18.50 15.79
N PRO A 66 0.20 18.25 16.88
CA PRO A 66 0.06 19.22 17.96
C PRO A 66 1.35 19.62 18.65
N LYS A 67 2.35 18.73 18.67
CA LYS A 67 3.64 18.94 19.36
C LYS A 67 4.82 19.10 18.41
N ASP A 68 4.65 18.80 17.13
CA ASP A 68 5.73 18.77 16.16
C ASP A 68 5.18 19.10 14.76
N LYS A 69 4.81 20.36 14.58
CA LYS A 69 4.35 20.83 13.27
C LYS A 69 5.48 20.76 12.26
N GLN A 70 5.24 20.07 11.17
CA GLN A 70 6.23 19.84 10.10
C GLN A 70 5.82 20.62 8.85
N TYR A 71 6.80 21.23 8.18
CA TYR A 71 6.58 22.05 7.00
C TYR A 71 7.16 21.43 5.74
N ASN A 72 6.49 21.63 4.61
CA ASN A 72 6.92 21.15 3.29
C ASN A 72 7.20 19.63 3.25
N VAL A 73 6.32 18.85 3.85
CA VAL A 73 6.46 17.41 3.97
C VAL A 73 5.75 16.70 2.81
N LYS A 74 6.38 15.70 2.20
CA LYS A 74 5.69 14.76 1.31
C LYS A 74 4.71 13.92 2.12
N SER A 75 3.41 14.10 1.91
CA SER A 75 2.35 13.43 2.67
C SER A 75 1.09 13.25 1.84
N TRP A 76 0.41 12.12 2.00
CA TRP A 76 -0.83 11.84 1.30
C TRP A 76 -2.03 12.60 1.88
N TYR A 77 -1.98 12.90 3.18
CA TYR A 77 -3.00 13.65 3.91
C TYR A 77 -2.43 14.21 5.21
N ASN A 78 -3.01 15.29 5.68
CA ASN A 78 -2.59 15.96 6.93
C ASN A 78 -3.14 15.24 8.17
N TYR A 79 -2.37 15.28 9.27
CA TYR A 79 -2.74 14.79 10.59
C TYR A 79 -2.97 15.94 11.56
N TYR A 80 -4.01 15.83 12.40
CA TYR A 80 -4.31 16.78 13.47
C TYR A 80 -3.99 16.24 14.86
N THR A 81 -3.62 14.97 14.97
CA THR A 81 -3.21 14.31 16.22
C THR A 81 -2.07 13.35 15.94
N CYS A 82 -1.30 13.05 16.98
CA CYS A 82 -0.27 12.01 16.96
C CYS A 82 -0.56 11.04 18.11
N TYR A 83 -1.07 9.86 17.78
CA TYR A 83 -1.41 8.80 18.73
C TYR A 83 -0.48 7.60 18.61
N ASP A 84 0.80 7.86 18.38
CA ASP A 84 1.82 6.83 18.25
C ASP A 84 1.77 5.86 19.43
N ASN A 85 1.85 4.57 19.11
CA ASN A 85 1.78 3.47 20.07
C ASN A 85 0.51 3.43 20.95
N LEU A 86 -0.47 4.27 20.71
CA LEU A 86 -1.76 4.24 21.39
C LEU A 86 -2.76 3.42 20.58
N ASN A 87 -3.74 2.80 21.27
CA ASN A 87 -4.83 2.08 20.62
C ASN A 87 -5.91 3.04 20.08
N LYS A 88 -5.50 4.07 19.38
CA LYS A 88 -6.36 5.13 18.85
C LYS A 88 -6.02 5.40 17.38
N ILE A 89 -7.04 5.88 16.66
CA ILE A 89 -6.91 6.33 15.27
C ILE A 89 -6.79 7.85 15.27
N ASP A 90 -5.76 8.35 14.61
CA ASP A 90 -5.50 9.77 14.47
C ASP A 90 -6.65 10.52 13.80
N LYS A 91 -6.75 11.81 14.14
CA LYS A 91 -7.59 12.75 13.39
C LYS A 91 -6.80 13.20 12.17
N ILE A 92 -7.42 13.06 11.00
CA ILE A 92 -6.81 13.40 9.71
C ILE A 92 -7.66 14.41 8.95
N ASN A 93 -7.04 15.09 7.98
CA ASN A 93 -7.77 15.83 6.98
C ASN A 93 -8.43 14.87 5.97
N VAL A 94 -9.74 14.73 6.06
CA VAL A 94 -10.51 13.82 5.20
C VAL A 94 -10.51 14.28 3.75
N GLN A 95 -10.47 15.59 3.48
CA GLN A 95 -10.46 16.10 2.11
C GLN A 95 -9.16 15.75 1.39
N ASP A 96 -8.00 15.88 2.07
CA ASP A 96 -6.72 15.47 1.50
C ASP A 96 -6.67 13.96 1.26
N PHE A 97 -7.19 13.18 2.23
CA PHE A 97 -7.29 11.73 2.13
C PHE A 97 -8.13 11.28 0.92
N GLU A 98 -9.27 11.94 0.70
CA GLU A 98 -10.15 11.67 -0.43
C GLU A 98 -9.50 12.09 -1.76
N ARG A 99 -8.90 13.27 -1.84
CA ARG A 99 -8.22 13.79 -3.03
C ARG A 99 -7.06 12.89 -3.46
N SER A 100 -6.24 12.45 -2.51
CA SER A 100 -5.15 11.52 -2.75
C SER A 100 -5.66 10.16 -3.23
N SER A 101 -6.75 9.65 -2.64
CA SER A 101 -7.38 8.40 -3.09
C SER A 101 -7.88 8.49 -4.53
N GLU A 102 -8.58 9.57 -4.88
CA GLU A 102 -9.12 9.79 -6.23
C GLU A 102 -8.02 9.87 -7.29
N ARG A 103 -6.91 10.54 -6.97
CA ARG A 103 -5.76 10.59 -7.87
C ARG A 103 -5.22 9.20 -8.18
N ILE A 104 -5.06 8.34 -7.17
CA ILE A 104 -4.57 6.96 -7.38
C ILE A 104 -5.60 6.11 -8.11
N ILE A 105 -6.88 6.27 -7.82
CA ILE A 105 -7.97 5.59 -8.54
C ILE A 105 -7.93 5.90 -10.03
N ASN A 106 -7.66 7.13 -10.41
CA ASN A 106 -7.54 7.52 -11.83
C ASN A 106 -6.36 6.81 -12.52
N ILE A 107 -5.24 6.61 -11.83
CA ILE A 107 -4.11 5.81 -12.33
C ILE A 107 -4.53 4.35 -12.50
N ILE A 108 -5.24 3.78 -11.53
CA ILE A 108 -5.74 2.39 -11.59
C ILE A 108 -6.67 2.20 -12.77
N TYR A 109 -7.62 3.11 -13.00
CA TYR A 109 -8.53 3.04 -14.15
C TYR A 109 -7.78 3.07 -15.47
N ASN A 110 -6.79 3.94 -15.60
CA ASN A 110 -6.01 4.05 -16.82
C ASN A 110 -5.20 2.77 -17.09
N GLU A 111 -4.54 2.21 -16.07
CA GLU A 111 -3.81 0.94 -16.22
C GLU A 111 -4.74 -0.24 -16.47
N ALA A 112 -5.90 -0.28 -15.82
CA ALA A 112 -6.91 -1.29 -16.05
C ALA A 112 -7.50 -1.23 -17.47
N PHE A 113 -7.61 -0.03 -18.05
CA PHE A 113 -8.00 0.16 -19.45
C PHE A 113 -6.91 -0.34 -20.40
N ILE A 114 -5.63 0.02 -20.17
CA ILE A 114 -4.50 -0.44 -20.99
C ILE A 114 -4.41 -1.98 -20.99
N LEU A 115 -4.51 -2.60 -19.83
CA LEU A 115 -4.42 -4.06 -19.67
C LEU A 115 -5.75 -4.79 -19.95
N ASN A 116 -6.84 -4.05 -20.13
CA ASN A 116 -8.21 -4.58 -20.21
C ASN A 116 -8.57 -5.52 -19.04
N LYS A 117 -7.94 -5.32 -17.86
CA LYS A 117 -8.08 -6.24 -16.73
C LYS A 117 -7.71 -5.61 -15.38
N PHE A 118 -8.68 -5.36 -14.49
CA PHE A 118 -8.43 -4.93 -13.12
C PHE A 118 -7.57 -5.91 -12.31
N LYS A 119 -7.74 -7.21 -12.54
CA LYS A 119 -6.97 -8.27 -11.87
C LYS A 119 -5.48 -8.29 -12.18
N SER A 120 -5.03 -7.53 -13.20
CA SER A 120 -3.62 -7.35 -13.50
C SER A 120 -2.99 -6.17 -12.74
N ILE A 121 -3.76 -5.44 -11.94
CA ILE A 121 -3.28 -4.32 -11.13
C ILE A 121 -3.02 -4.80 -9.70
N TYR A 122 -1.84 -4.52 -9.18
CA TYR A 122 -1.43 -4.78 -7.80
C TYR A 122 -1.07 -3.47 -7.11
N LEU A 123 -1.53 -3.32 -5.88
CA LEU A 123 -1.31 -2.12 -5.09
C LEU A 123 -0.41 -2.43 -3.91
N PHE A 124 0.60 -1.60 -3.71
CA PHE A 124 1.51 -1.68 -2.56
C PHE A 124 1.48 -0.36 -1.82
N GLY A 125 1.46 -0.41 -0.51
CA GLY A 125 1.50 0.81 0.28
C GLY A 125 2.14 0.59 1.64
N VAL A 126 2.97 1.55 2.03
CA VAL A 126 3.69 1.53 3.31
C VAL A 126 3.15 2.65 4.20
N SER A 127 2.90 2.33 5.46
CA SER A 127 2.47 3.30 6.48
C SER A 127 1.27 4.14 5.99
N GLN A 128 1.42 5.43 5.84
CA GLN A 128 0.39 6.36 5.36
C GLN A 128 -0.12 5.97 3.95
N GLY A 129 0.79 5.61 3.02
CA GLY A 129 0.41 5.14 1.68
C GLY A 129 -0.41 3.86 1.71
N GLY A 130 -0.09 2.93 2.62
CA GLY A 130 -0.86 1.70 2.79
C GLY A 130 -2.24 1.91 3.40
N THR A 131 -2.36 2.86 4.32
CA THR A 131 -3.66 3.26 4.89
C THR A 131 -4.60 3.81 3.82
N LEU A 132 -4.05 4.57 2.85
CA LEU A 132 -4.81 5.11 1.72
C LEU A 132 -5.43 4.00 0.85
N LEU A 133 -4.75 2.85 0.72
CA LEU A 133 -5.21 1.73 -0.10
C LEU A 133 -6.55 1.14 0.35
N PHE A 134 -6.89 1.22 1.63
CA PHE A 134 -8.20 0.78 2.11
C PHE A 134 -9.34 1.68 1.60
N ASN A 135 -9.10 2.99 1.52
CA ASN A 135 -10.10 3.90 0.95
C ASN A 135 -10.23 3.70 -0.56
N ILE A 136 -9.12 3.53 -1.25
CA ILE A 136 -9.09 3.21 -2.68
C ILE A 136 -9.87 1.93 -2.94
N LEU A 137 -9.60 0.84 -2.19
CA LEU A 137 -10.30 -0.44 -2.32
C LEU A 137 -11.81 -0.28 -2.22
N ASN A 138 -12.29 0.55 -1.30
CA ASN A 138 -13.72 0.78 -1.10
C ASN A 138 -14.41 1.44 -2.30
N LYS A 139 -13.68 2.25 -3.05
CA LYS A 139 -14.19 3.04 -4.18
C LYS A 139 -14.04 2.34 -5.53
N LEU A 140 -13.18 1.34 -5.64
CA LEU A 140 -13.00 0.63 -6.89
C LEU A 140 -14.27 -0.15 -7.28
N PRO A 141 -14.64 -0.18 -8.59
CA PRO A 141 -15.84 -0.88 -9.07
C PRO A 141 -15.65 -2.39 -9.13
N ARG A 142 -14.40 -2.85 -9.24
CA ARG A 142 -14.03 -4.26 -9.41
C ARG A 142 -12.80 -4.62 -8.57
N PRO A 143 -12.66 -5.88 -8.16
CA PRO A 143 -11.46 -6.36 -7.46
C PRO A 143 -10.20 -6.22 -8.32
N VAL A 144 -9.11 -5.74 -7.71
CA VAL A 144 -7.75 -5.78 -8.27
C VAL A 144 -7.06 -7.11 -7.99
N GLY A 145 -5.85 -7.33 -8.51
CA GLY A 145 -5.07 -8.55 -8.34
C GLY A 145 -4.73 -8.86 -6.89
N GLY A 146 -4.28 -7.86 -6.16
CA GLY A 146 -3.98 -7.93 -4.74
C GLY A 146 -3.58 -6.58 -4.18
N ILE A 147 -3.65 -6.45 -2.86
CA ILE A 147 -3.23 -5.26 -2.12
C ILE A 147 -2.26 -5.68 -1.03
N TYR A 148 -1.09 -5.06 -0.99
CA TYR A 148 -0.03 -5.29 -0.03
C TYR A 148 0.12 -4.06 0.86
N CYS A 149 -0.26 -4.21 2.13
CA CYS A 149 -0.23 -3.17 3.15
C CYS A 149 0.88 -3.47 4.15
N ILE A 150 1.82 -2.55 4.31
CA ILE A 150 3.03 -2.74 5.10
C ILE A 150 3.06 -1.68 6.19
N LYS A 151 3.13 -2.10 7.47
CA LYS A 151 3.18 -1.18 8.64
C LYS A 151 2.04 -0.15 8.58
N THR A 152 0.82 -0.60 8.37
CA THR A 152 -0.35 0.26 8.14
C THR A 152 -1.43 0.05 9.20
N ILE A 153 -2.42 0.92 9.19
CA ILE A 153 -3.60 0.77 10.02
C ILE A 153 -4.88 0.91 9.18
N TYR A 154 -5.87 0.05 9.44
CA TYR A 154 -7.20 0.24 8.90
C TYR A 154 -8.00 1.23 9.77
N MET A 155 -8.24 2.41 9.24
CA MET A 155 -8.94 3.49 9.94
C MET A 155 -10.47 3.37 9.80
N ASP A 156 -11.09 2.46 10.57
CA ASP A 156 -12.53 2.19 10.50
C ASP A 156 -13.43 3.40 10.84
N LYS A 157 -12.86 4.42 11.46
CA LYS A 157 -13.52 5.69 11.72
C LYS A 157 -13.83 6.45 10.43
N TYR A 158 -12.92 6.42 9.46
CA TYR A 158 -13.02 7.17 8.20
C TYR A 158 -13.41 6.29 7.02
N ILE A 159 -13.04 5.01 7.05
CA ILE A 159 -13.23 4.08 5.95
C ILE A 159 -14.27 3.04 6.33
N LYS A 160 -15.44 3.09 5.70
CA LYS A 160 -16.48 2.07 5.86
C LYS A 160 -16.42 1.09 4.70
N LEU A 161 -15.42 0.20 4.70
CA LEU A 161 -15.25 -0.80 3.65
C LEU A 161 -16.55 -1.61 3.44
N LYS A 162 -17.09 -1.59 2.23
CA LYS A 162 -18.31 -2.33 1.83
C LYS A 162 -18.06 -3.21 0.61
N ASN A 163 -17.18 -2.78 -0.29
CA ASN A 163 -16.96 -3.34 -1.61
C ASN A 163 -15.70 -4.22 -1.68
N ASN A 164 -15.53 -4.93 -2.79
CA ASN A 164 -14.30 -5.62 -3.19
C ASN A 164 -13.77 -6.67 -2.22
N LYS A 165 -14.67 -7.38 -1.50
CA LYS A 165 -14.32 -8.43 -0.54
C LYS A 165 -13.50 -9.57 -1.14
N LYS A 166 -13.55 -9.77 -2.47
CA LYS A 166 -12.78 -10.76 -3.21
C LYS A 166 -11.33 -10.35 -3.51
N THR A 167 -10.98 -9.05 -3.30
CA THR A 167 -9.59 -8.63 -3.40
C THR A 167 -8.80 -9.20 -2.23
N GLN A 168 -7.67 -9.83 -2.51
CA GLN A 168 -6.80 -10.35 -1.47
C GLN A 168 -6.00 -9.21 -0.83
N LEU A 169 -6.02 -9.15 0.49
CA LEU A 169 -5.29 -8.19 1.29
C LEU A 169 -4.16 -8.92 2.01
N PHE A 170 -2.92 -8.59 1.69
CA PHE A 170 -1.73 -9.06 2.38
C PHE A 170 -1.25 -7.96 3.31
N ILE A 171 -1.28 -8.23 4.62
CA ILE A 171 -0.96 -7.26 5.65
C ILE A 171 0.31 -7.70 6.37
N PHE A 172 1.32 -6.83 6.37
CA PHE A 172 2.60 -7.06 7.03
C PHE A 172 2.79 -6.04 8.15
N CYS A 173 2.90 -6.54 9.38
CA CYS A 173 3.06 -5.73 10.58
C CYS A 173 4.38 -6.02 11.25
N GLY A 174 4.98 -5.00 11.85
CA GLY A 174 6.17 -5.16 12.68
C GLY A 174 5.82 -5.39 14.14
N ALA A 175 6.42 -6.40 14.79
CA ALA A 175 6.24 -6.61 16.22
C ALA A 175 6.89 -5.50 17.06
N ARG A 176 7.88 -4.79 16.49
CA ARG A 176 8.59 -3.66 17.09
C ARG A 176 8.09 -2.29 16.61
N ASP A 177 6.98 -2.26 15.86
CA ASP A 177 6.41 -1.02 15.37
C ASP A 177 5.92 -0.15 16.53
N THR A 178 6.56 1.02 16.70
CA THR A 178 6.26 1.99 17.76
C THR A 178 5.26 3.06 17.34
N ILE A 179 4.90 3.12 16.06
CA ILE A 179 3.86 4.02 15.55
C ILE A 179 2.51 3.32 15.55
N TYR A 180 2.42 2.19 14.86
CA TYR A 180 1.21 1.38 14.83
C TYR A 180 1.43 0.06 15.56
N ASN A 181 1.12 0.04 16.87
CA ASN A 181 1.21 -1.19 17.66
C ASN A 181 0.50 -2.36 16.96
N TYR A 182 1.22 -3.45 16.72
CA TYR A 182 0.72 -4.59 15.95
C TYR A 182 -0.54 -5.25 16.57
N LYS A 183 -0.68 -5.21 17.92
CA LYS A 183 -1.88 -5.73 18.61
C LYS A 183 -3.12 -4.90 18.27
N PHE A 184 -2.97 -3.57 18.18
CA PHE A 184 -4.04 -2.69 17.76
C PHE A 184 -4.35 -2.86 16.27
N GLN A 185 -3.34 -2.97 15.43
CA GLN A 185 -3.50 -3.29 14.01
C GLN A 185 -4.30 -4.60 13.85
N LYS A 186 -3.94 -5.67 14.59
CA LYS A 186 -4.66 -6.94 14.58
C LYS A 186 -6.13 -6.78 14.91
N ILE A 187 -6.48 -6.00 15.93
CA ILE A 187 -7.88 -5.71 16.29
C ILE A 187 -8.62 -5.07 15.11
N CYS A 188 -8.00 -4.09 14.44
CA CYS A 188 -8.59 -3.43 13.27
C CYS A 188 -8.81 -4.40 12.11
N TYR A 189 -7.88 -5.32 11.85
CA TYR A 189 -7.99 -6.29 10.75
C TYR A 189 -8.95 -7.45 11.06
N GLU A 190 -9.05 -7.88 12.31
CA GLU A 190 -10.06 -8.88 12.70
C GLU A 190 -11.50 -8.38 12.47
N LYS A 191 -11.75 -7.08 12.59
CA LYS A 191 -13.03 -6.48 12.18
C LYS A 191 -13.33 -6.71 10.70
N LEU A 192 -12.32 -6.63 9.84
CA LEU A 192 -12.46 -6.89 8.40
C LEU A 192 -12.66 -8.37 8.10
N LYS A 193 -11.93 -9.27 8.77
CA LYS A 193 -12.14 -10.73 8.66
C LYS A 193 -13.57 -11.13 9.03
N LYS A 194 -14.10 -10.61 10.15
CA LYS A 194 -15.50 -10.83 10.57
C LYS A 194 -16.51 -10.36 9.49
N ARG A 195 -16.14 -9.36 8.68
CA ARG A 195 -16.92 -8.86 7.55
C ARG A 195 -16.67 -9.61 6.24
N LYS A 196 -15.95 -10.75 6.30
CA LYS A 196 -15.63 -11.65 5.19
C LYS A 196 -14.72 -11.03 4.11
N TYR A 197 -13.80 -10.13 4.51
CA TYR A 197 -12.71 -9.72 3.66
C TYR A 197 -11.62 -10.80 3.61
N ASN A 198 -11.03 -11.01 2.44
CA ASN A 198 -9.96 -11.98 2.24
C ASN A 198 -8.62 -11.37 2.72
N ILE A 199 -8.24 -11.64 3.96
CA ILE A 199 -7.06 -11.05 4.61
C ILE A 199 -6.08 -12.13 5.01
N ASN A 200 -4.85 -11.98 4.55
CA ASN A 200 -3.66 -12.66 5.06
C ASN A 200 -2.85 -11.68 5.91
N TYR A 201 -2.68 -11.98 7.19
CA TYR A 201 -2.02 -11.11 8.15
C TYR A 201 -0.77 -11.79 8.68
N THR A 202 0.38 -11.13 8.53
CA THR A 202 1.70 -11.62 8.97
C THR A 202 2.35 -10.61 9.91
N VAL A 203 2.84 -11.08 11.06
CA VAL A 203 3.68 -10.28 11.98
C VAL A 203 5.13 -10.69 11.80
N ILE A 204 6.01 -9.72 11.57
CA ILE A 204 7.45 -9.90 11.43
C ILE A 204 8.11 -9.40 12.71
N ASN A 205 8.77 -10.29 13.44
CA ASN A 205 9.26 -10.01 14.80
C ASN A 205 10.33 -8.91 14.84
N GLU A 206 11.19 -8.84 13.83
CA GLU A 206 12.33 -7.92 13.78
C GLU A 206 11.95 -6.54 13.20
N LEU A 207 10.77 -6.43 12.59
CA LEU A 207 10.36 -5.23 11.88
C LEU A 207 9.86 -4.15 12.83
N ASP A 208 10.45 -2.97 12.76
CA ASP A 208 9.92 -1.71 13.33
C ASP A 208 9.22 -0.86 12.28
N HIS A 209 8.81 0.36 12.63
CA HIS A 209 8.10 1.24 11.69
C HIS A 209 9.01 1.83 10.62
N TYR A 210 10.26 2.11 10.93
CA TYR A 210 11.17 2.90 10.09
C TYR A 210 12.10 2.02 9.25
N SER A 211 12.53 0.89 9.79
CA SER A 211 13.45 -0.01 9.09
C SER A 211 12.81 -0.67 7.88
N VAL A 212 13.59 -0.77 6.80
CA VAL A 212 13.28 -1.60 5.64
C VAL A 212 14.15 -2.86 5.74
N SER A 213 13.57 -4.02 5.60
CA SER A 213 14.30 -5.27 5.74
C SER A 213 14.16 -6.16 4.51
N ASN A 214 15.24 -6.90 4.20
CA ASN A 214 15.21 -7.94 3.15
C ASN A 214 14.15 -9.03 3.43
N TYR A 215 13.81 -9.28 4.69
CA TYR A 215 12.72 -10.19 5.05
C TYR A 215 11.37 -9.68 4.58
N GLU A 216 11.10 -8.38 4.75
CA GLU A 216 9.88 -7.73 4.26
C GLU A 216 9.75 -7.90 2.75
N HIS A 217 10.80 -7.58 2.00
CA HIS A 217 10.83 -7.73 0.53
C HIS A 217 10.63 -9.19 0.11
N LYS A 218 11.33 -10.13 0.76
CA LYS A 218 11.21 -11.57 0.48
C LYS A 218 9.78 -12.07 0.68
N PHE A 219 9.13 -11.69 1.79
CA PHE A 219 7.76 -12.10 2.07
C PHE A 219 6.78 -11.54 1.04
N ILE A 220 6.88 -10.24 0.73
CA ILE A 220 5.98 -9.59 -0.24
C ILE A 220 6.10 -10.24 -1.60
N ILE A 221 7.32 -10.43 -2.10
CA ILE A 221 7.56 -11.02 -3.42
C ILE A 221 7.11 -12.49 -3.44
N HIS A 222 7.39 -13.26 -2.39
CA HIS A 222 6.95 -14.64 -2.28
C HIS A 222 5.42 -14.75 -2.32
N TYR A 223 4.72 -13.95 -1.54
CA TYR A 223 3.25 -13.92 -1.57
C TYR A 223 2.70 -13.47 -2.92
N PHE A 224 3.36 -12.52 -3.57
CA PHE A 224 2.97 -12.10 -4.90
C PHE A 224 3.10 -13.23 -5.92
N ILE A 225 4.26 -13.89 -5.96
CA ILE A 225 4.52 -15.00 -6.89
C ILE A 225 3.52 -16.14 -6.65
N ASN A 226 3.30 -16.56 -5.40
CA ASN A 226 2.37 -17.61 -5.06
C ASN A 226 0.94 -17.25 -5.45
N ASN A 227 0.50 -16.02 -5.17
CA ASN A 227 -0.84 -15.56 -5.54
C ASN A 227 -1.08 -15.59 -7.06
N LEU A 228 -0.02 -15.44 -7.87
CA LEU A 228 -0.13 -15.59 -9.33
C LEU A 228 -0.33 -17.03 -9.74
N TYR A 229 0.33 -17.98 -9.09
CA TYR A 229 0.15 -19.42 -9.38
C TYR A 229 -1.20 -19.93 -8.93
N ASP A 230 -1.66 -19.53 -7.75
CA ASP A 230 -2.97 -19.94 -7.20
C ASP A 230 -4.17 -19.37 -8.00
N ASN A 231 -4.00 -18.25 -8.68
CA ASN A 231 -5.05 -17.64 -9.52
C ASN A 231 -5.04 -18.15 -10.98
N LYS A 232 -4.16 -19.08 -11.34
CA LYS A 232 -4.13 -19.75 -12.67
C LYS A 232 -4.86 -21.10 -12.69
N LEU A 233 -5.32 -21.56 -11.54
CA LEU A 233 -6.21 -22.71 -11.37
C LEU A 233 -7.64 -22.23 -11.10
#